data_28d5926dd65f1efc66b375daae183b7a
#
_entry.id   28d5926dd65f1efc66b375daae183b7a
#
_cell.length_a   1.000
_cell.length_b   1.000
_cell.length_c   1.000
_cell.angle_alpha   90.00
_cell.angle_beta   90.00
_cell.angle_gamma   90.00
#
_symmetry.space_group_name_H-M   'P 1'
#
loop_
_entity.id
_entity.type
_entity.pdbx_description
1 polymer ?
#
loop_
_entity_poly.entity_id
_entity_poly.type
_entity_poly.pdbx_seq_one_letter_code
_entity_poly.pdbx_strand_id
1 'polypeptide(L)' 'MKNKKSFVLYADWKETFEALSNDKAGELIKHIFKYVNDENPTSKDMLINAVFANIKHTLKRD' A
#
# COMPACT_ATOMS: atom_id res chain seq x y z
N MET A 1 11.70 4.28 -3.43
CA MET A 1 12.20 2.89 -3.20
C MET A 1 12.73 2.30 -4.50
N LYS A 2 13.67 2.98 -5.05
CA LYS A 2 14.19 2.66 -6.36
C LYS A 2 15.03 1.37 -6.33
N ASN A 3 14.83 0.51 -7.31
CA ASN A 3 15.62 -0.73 -7.48
C ASN A 3 15.47 -1.74 -6.35
N LYS A 4 14.38 -1.66 -5.60
CA LYS A 4 14.13 -2.62 -4.54
C LYS A 4 13.59 -3.91 -5.12
N LYS A 5 14.21 -5.03 -4.78
CA LYS A 5 13.74 -6.35 -5.23
C LYS A 5 12.71 -6.92 -4.27
N SER A 6 12.68 -6.42 -3.05
CA SER A 6 11.71 -6.86 -2.06
C SER A 6 11.40 -5.71 -1.11
N PHE A 7 10.32 -5.86 -0.38
CA PHE A 7 9.94 -4.89 0.64
C PHE A 7 9.19 -5.60 1.75
N VAL A 8 9.07 -4.94 2.90
CA VAL A 8 8.48 -5.53 4.09
C VAL A 8 7.01 -5.13 4.20
N LEU A 9 6.14 -6.13 4.41
CA LEU A 9 4.75 -5.91 4.80
C LEU A 9 4.65 -6.26 6.28
N TYR A 10 4.12 -5.35 7.06
CA TYR A 10 4.03 -5.58 8.50
C TYR A 10 2.79 -6.38 8.85
N ALA A 11 2.95 -7.32 9.78
CA ALA A 11 1.85 -8.17 10.22
C ALA A 11 0.69 -7.36 10.81
N ASP A 12 1.00 -6.20 11.39
CA ASP A 12 -0.02 -5.33 11.97
C ASP A 12 -1.01 -4.80 10.93
N TRP A 13 -0.63 -4.83 9.66
CA TRP A 13 -1.53 -4.36 8.59
C TRP A 13 -2.64 -5.34 8.29
N LYS A 14 -2.61 -6.52 8.91
CA LYS A 14 -3.65 -7.52 8.73
C LYS A 14 -5.04 -6.94 9.02
N GLU A 15 -5.18 -6.23 10.14
CA GLU A 15 -6.47 -5.65 10.51
C GLU A 15 -6.96 -4.64 9.48
N THR A 16 -6.04 -3.84 8.96
CA THR A 16 -6.36 -2.86 7.92
C THR A 16 -6.93 -3.56 6.69
N PHE A 17 -6.25 -4.60 6.22
CA PHE A 17 -6.68 -5.33 5.04
C PHE A 17 -7.99 -6.07 5.29
N GLU A 18 -8.18 -6.61 6.48
CA GLU A 18 -9.40 -7.34 6.80
C GLU A 18 -10.62 -6.42 6.92
N ALA A 19 -10.39 -5.16 7.27
CA ALA A 19 -11.47 -4.18 7.36
C ALA A 19 -11.95 -3.76 5.97
N LEU A 20 -11.17 -4.00 4.93
CA LEU A 20 -11.52 -3.64 3.57
C LEU A 20 -12.24 -4.82 2.89
N SER A 21 -13.11 -4.50 1.93
CA SER A 21 -13.67 -5.54 1.08
C SER A 21 -12.54 -6.17 0.26
N ASN A 22 -12.80 -7.36 -0.30
CA ASN A 22 -11.78 -8.02 -1.13
C ASN A 22 -11.35 -7.14 -2.30
N ASP A 23 -12.30 -6.44 -2.90
CA ASP A 23 -11.98 -5.54 -4.01
C ASP A 23 -11.07 -4.40 -3.57
N LYS A 24 -11.37 -3.80 -2.42
CA LYS A 24 -10.55 -2.71 -1.90
C LYS A 24 -9.20 -3.18 -1.44
N ALA A 25 -9.14 -4.34 -0.80
CA ALA A 25 -7.87 -4.91 -0.36
C ALA A 25 -6.98 -5.21 -1.57
N GLY A 26 -7.57 -5.73 -2.65
CA GLY A 26 -6.84 -5.96 -3.88
C GLY A 26 -6.33 -4.68 -4.50
N GLU A 27 -7.15 -3.65 -4.50
CA GLU A 27 -6.74 -2.35 -5.01
C GLU A 27 -5.57 -1.79 -4.19
N LEU A 28 -5.65 -1.92 -2.88
CA LEU A 28 -4.61 -1.42 -1.99
C LEU A 28 -3.28 -2.13 -2.22
N ILE A 29 -3.29 -3.46 -2.33
CA ILE A 29 -2.04 -4.20 -2.53
C ILE A 29 -1.41 -3.87 -3.88
N LYS A 30 -2.21 -3.70 -4.90
CA LYS A 30 -1.70 -3.29 -6.22
C LYS A 30 -1.11 -1.90 -6.16
N HIS A 31 -1.73 -1.02 -5.39
CA HIS A 31 -1.24 0.34 -5.18
C HIS A 31 0.13 0.31 -4.51
N ILE A 32 0.30 -0.57 -3.51
CA ILE A 32 1.57 -0.72 -2.81
C ILE A 32 2.65 -1.21 -3.76
N PHE A 33 2.35 -2.22 -4.57
CA PHE A 33 3.31 -2.75 -5.53
C PHE A 33 3.75 -1.69 -6.54
N LYS A 34 2.82 -0.86 -6.99
CA LYS A 34 3.18 0.23 -7.89
C LYS A 34 4.11 1.23 -7.22
N TYR A 35 3.81 1.54 -5.98
CA TYR A 35 4.64 2.50 -5.24
C TYR A 35 6.07 2.00 -5.08
N VAL A 36 6.24 0.74 -4.68
CA VAL A 36 7.60 0.20 -4.45
C VAL A 36 8.36 0.00 -5.76
N ASN A 37 7.66 0.02 -6.89
CA ASN A 37 8.29 -0.06 -8.20
C ASN A 37 8.43 1.33 -8.86
N ASP A 38 8.29 2.39 -8.08
CA ASP A 38 8.45 3.78 -8.52
C ASP A 38 7.46 4.19 -9.62
N GLU A 39 6.22 3.70 -9.55
CA GLU A 39 5.23 3.95 -10.59
C GLU A 39 4.21 5.03 -10.24
N ASN A 40 4.43 5.81 -9.19
CA ASN A 40 3.56 6.93 -8.81
C ASN A 40 2.06 6.57 -8.85
N PRO A 41 1.63 5.60 -8.05
CA PRO A 41 0.23 5.17 -8.10
C PRO A 41 -0.72 6.27 -7.65
N THR A 42 -1.89 6.30 -8.27
CA THR A 42 -2.95 7.22 -7.88
C THR A 42 -4.25 6.45 -7.75
N SER A 43 -5.15 6.95 -6.92
CA SER A 43 -6.46 6.33 -6.75
C SER A 43 -7.50 7.43 -6.57
N LYS A 44 -8.69 7.17 -7.12
CA LYS A 44 -9.84 8.06 -6.93
C LYS A 44 -10.57 7.73 -5.64
N ASP A 45 -10.22 6.63 -5.01
CA ASP A 45 -10.87 6.18 -3.78
C ASP A 45 -10.19 6.84 -2.57
N MET A 46 -10.94 7.69 -1.87
CA MET A 46 -10.39 8.39 -0.71
C MET A 46 -9.98 7.44 0.40
N LEU A 47 -10.70 6.32 0.54
CA LEU A 47 -10.35 5.33 1.54
C LEU A 47 -8.99 4.73 1.25
N ILE A 48 -8.76 4.34 0.00
CA ILE A 48 -7.47 3.78 -0.40
C ILE A 48 -6.36 4.80 -0.19
N ASN A 49 -6.58 6.05 -0.55
CA ASN A 49 -5.58 7.10 -0.38
C ASN A 49 -5.26 7.32 1.10
N ALA A 50 -6.28 7.33 1.95
CA ALA A 50 -6.09 7.54 3.39
C ALA A 50 -5.31 6.40 4.02
N VAL A 51 -5.69 5.16 3.70
CA VAL A 51 -5.01 3.98 4.24
C VAL A 51 -3.59 3.92 3.72
N PHE A 52 -3.42 4.16 2.42
CA PHE A 52 -2.09 4.09 1.81
C PHE A 52 -1.14 5.17 2.36
N ALA A 53 -1.67 6.32 2.76
CA ALA A 53 -0.82 7.38 3.30
C ALA A 53 -0.02 6.88 4.50
N ASN A 54 -0.65 6.11 5.38
CA ASN A 54 0.03 5.54 6.54
C ASN A 54 1.04 4.47 6.13
N ILE A 55 0.65 3.61 5.19
CA ILE A 55 1.53 2.55 4.71
C ILE A 55 2.74 3.14 4.00
N LYS A 56 2.50 4.13 3.15
CA LYS A 56 3.56 4.81 2.42
C LYS A 56 4.61 5.40 3.36
N HIS A 57 4.14 6.02 4.42
CA HIS A 57 5.03 6.63 5.40
C HIS A 57 5.98 5.60 6.00
N THR A 58 5.46 4.43 6.33
CA THR A 58 6.26 3.35 6.88
C THR A 58 7.21 2.77 5.84
N LEU A 59 6.72 2.52 4.62
CA LEU A 59 7.55 2.00 3.55
C LEU A 59 8.70 2.93 3.22
N LYS A 60 8.46 4.22 3.27
CA LYS A 60 9.47 5.20 2.93
C LYS A 60 10.60 5.23 3.95
N ARG A 61 10.32 4.84 5.18
CA ARG A 61 11.33 4.82 6.25
C ARG A 61 12.27 3.63 6.14
N ASP A 62 11.81 2.58 5.49
CA ASP A 62 12.61 1.39 5.29
C ASP A 62 13.51 1.51 4.09
#